data_4c7cd1e76bc203817d4e4ac12522bc55
#
_entry.id   4c7cd1e76bc203817d4e4ac12522bc55
#
_cell.length_a   1.000
_cell.length_b   1.000
_cell.length_c   1.000
_cell.angle_alpha   90.00
_cell.angle_beta   90.00
_cell.angle_gamma   90.00
#
_symmetry.space_group_name_H-M   'P 1'
#
loop_
_entity.id
_entity.type
_entity.pdbx_description
1 polymer ?
#
loop_
_entity_poly.entity_id
_entity_poly.type
_entity_poly.pdbx_seq_one_letter_code
_entity_poly.pdbx_strand_id
1 'polypeptide(L)'
;LDLCKTDYIPNLGKEEQSSEMKYTWGMCWDDVMQGGMLLYAINTGDATWKEQFRKHLEYWTTGYGGKQITHTPDGLAWLFQWGSLRHATTTAFLAYVAVDQLYQDDTAKAEKYTKFADKVMNYCFGDNSKNFSYVVGMGDEYPQAWHHRTSSGAWNDKWSNIGQTEGEDAKPHAHILYGALVGGPDQQDGYSDK
;
A
#
# COMPACT_ATOMS: atom_id res chain seq x y z
N LEU A 1 -0.72 13.78 -23.44
CA LEU A 1 0.66 13.23 -23.29
C LEU A 1 1.75 14.31 -23.44
N ASP A 2 1.55 15.37 -24.25
CA ASP A 2 2.58 16.40 -24.44
C ASP A 2 2.90 17.15 -23.15
N LEU A 3 1.89 17.57 -22.37
CA LEU A 3 2.10 18.18 -21.04
C LEU A 3 2.87 17.26 -20.08
N CYS A 4 2.67 15.96 -20.17
CA CYS A 4 3.45 15.02 -19.35
C CYS A 4 4.94 15.12 -19.68
N LYS A 5 5.30 15.23 -20.96
CA LYS A 5 6.70 15.30 -21.42
C LYS A 5 7.38 16.62 -21.06
N THR A 6 6.65 17.72 -21.20
CA THR A 6 7.23 19.07 -21.05
C THR A 6 7.23 19.54 -19.59
N ASP A 7 6.18 19.25 -18.83
CA ASP A 7 5.95 19.90 -17.54
C ASP A 7 6.08 18.93 -16.36
N TYR A 8 5.59 17.69 -16.49
CA TYR A 8 5.55 16.78 -15.35
C TYR A 8 6.78 15.87 -15.24
N ILE A 9 7.19 15.23 -16.33
CA ILE A 9 8.33 14.29 -16.32
C ILE A 9 9.64 14.93 -15.81
N PRO A 10 10.02 16.14 -16.21
CA PRO A 10 11.23 16.77 -15.71
C PRO A 10 11.23 17.05 -14.21
N ASN A 11 10.04 17.15 -13.61
CA ASN A 11 9.83 17.51 -12.19
C ASN A 11 9.51 16.29 -11.30
N LEU A 12 9.57 15.07 -11.82
CA LEU A 12 9.35 13.88 -11.00
C LEU A 12 10.41 13.73 -9.91
N GLY A 13 9.98 13.19 -8.77
CA GLY A 13 10.85 12.92 -7.62
C GLY A 13 12.05 12.06 -7.99
N LYS A 14 13.18 12.33 -7.35
CA LYS A 14 14.44 11.60 -7.51
C LYS A 14 14.77 10.82 -6.25
N GLU A 15 15.53 9.74 -6.39
CA GLU A 15 16.21 9.09 -5.27
C GLU A 15 17.18 10.06 -4.60
N GLU A 16 17.37 9.90 -3.29
CA GLU A 16 18.29 10.76 -2.53
C GLU A 16 19.70 10.75 -3.14
N GLN A 17 20.28 11.94 -3.31
CA GLN A 17 21.62 12.14 -3.85
C GLN A 17 21.84 11.50 -5.23
N SER A 18 20.79 11.38 -6.04
CA SER A 18 20.82 10.71 -7.35
C SER A 18 20.04 11.51 -8.40
N SER A 19 20.37 11.30 -9.67
CA SER A 19 19.57 11.74 -10.81
C SER A 19 18.50 10.71 -11.20
N GLU A 20 18.51 9.53 -10.58
CA GLU A 20 17.55 8.44 -10.86
C GLU A 20 16.16 8.81 -10.36
N MET A 21 15.12 8.51 -11.15
CA MET A 21 13.73 8.71 -10.72
C MET A 21 13.41 7.81 -9.52
N LYS A 22 12.65 8.35 -8.58
CA LYS A 22 12.32 7.68 -7.33
C LYS A 22 11.50 6.42 -7.56
N TYR A 23 12.00 5.28 -7.07
CA TYR A 23 11.32 3.98 -7.11
C TYR A 23 11.10 3.38 -5.72
N THR A 24 11.72 3.95 -4.66
CA THR A 24 11.75 3.42 -3.30
C THR A 24 10.56 3.87 -2.43
N TRP A 25 9.51 4.39 -3.03
CA TRP A 25 8.31 4.83 -2.32
C TRP A 25 7.09 3.99 -2.69
N GLY A 26 5.91 4.34 -2.21
CA GLY A 26 4.63 3.71 -2.53
C GLY A 26 3.60 4.75 -2.96
N MET A 27 2.67 4.37 -3.80
CA MET A 27 1.56 5.24 -4.19
C MET A 27 0.63 5.49 -3.00
N CYS A 28 0.32 6.75 -2.75
CA CYS A 28 -0.60 7.16 -1.70
C CYS A 28 -1.28 8.50 -2.06
N TRP A 29 -2.04 9.07 -1.12
CA TRP A 29 -2.83 10.28 -1.35
C TRP A 29 -2.01 11.52 -1.73
N ASP A 30 -0.76 11.59 -1.33
CA ASP A 30 0.16 12.72 -1.58
C ASP A 30 1.21 12.44 -2.66
N ASP A 31 1.38 11.20 -3.08
CA ASP A 31 2.31 10.81 -4.14
C ASP A 31 1.71 9.71 -5.02
N VAL A 32 1.37 10.06 -6.24
CA VAL A 32 0.79 9.15 -7.25
C VAL A 32 1.76 8.85 -8.39
N MET A 33 3.04 9.18 -8.23
CA MET A 33 4.04 9.09 -9.28
C MET A 33 4.15 7.69 -9.88
N GLN A 34 4.13 6.65 -9.06
CA GLN A 34 4.25 5.26 -9.52
C GLN A 34 3.06 4.83 -10.39
N GLY A 35 1.85 5.24 -10.00
CA GLY A 35 0.65 5.04 -10.83
C GLY A 35 0.74 5.80 -12.15
N GLY A 36 1.23 7.03 -12.12
CA GLY A 36 1.46 7.84 -13.32
C GLY A 36 2.48 7.20 -14.28
N MET A 37 3.59 6.67 -13.76
CA MET A 37 4.59 5.94 -14.55
C MET A 37 4.00 4.70 -15.23
N LEU A 38 3.21 3.92 -14.49
CA LEU A 38 2.53 2.74 -15.03
C LEU A 38 1.57 3.12 -16.16
N LEU A 39 0.69 4.09 -15.92
CA LEU A 39 -0.26 4.57 -16.93
C LEU A 39 0.43 5.12 -18.17
N TYR A 40 1.54 5.84 -18.00
CA TYR A 40 2.30 6.35 -19.12
C TYR A 40 2.92 5.21 -19.93
N ALA A 41 3.53 4.22 -19.27
CA ALA A 41 4.09 3.04 -19.93
C ALA A 41 3.02 2.26 -20.72
N ILE A 42 1.84 2.04 -20.15
CA ILE A 42 0.72 1.36 -20.82
C ILE A 42 0.27 2.11 -22.06
N ASN A 43 0.07 3.43 -21.95
CA ASN A 43 -0.51 4.22 -23.04
C ASN A 43 0.48 4.56 -24.17
N THR A 44 1.77 4.54 -23.89
CA THR A 44 2.79 4.91 -24.89
C THR A 44 3.57 3.72 -25.44
N GLY A 45 3.60 2.59 -24.72
CA GLY A 45 4.50 1.47 -25.03
C GLY A 45 5.98 1.79 -24.82
N ASP A 46 6.32 2.93 -24.18
CA ASP A 46 7.69 3.39 -24.00
C ASP A 46 8.45 2.47 -23.04
N ALA A 47 9.51 1.82 -23.56
CA ALA A 47 10.33 0.87 -22.82
C ALA A 47 11.04 1.52 -21.61
N THR A 48 11.38 2.80 -21.67
CA THR A 48 12.02 3.52 -20.57
C THR A 48 11.09 3.59 -19.36
N TRP A 49 9.81 3.90 -19.58
CA TRP A 49 8.83 4.01 -18.51
C TRP A 49 8.40 2.65 -17.97
N LYS A 50 8.31 1.64 -18.85
CA LYS A 50 8.14 0.25 -18.43
C LYS A 50 9.27 -0.18 -17.50
N GLU A 51 10.51 0.17 -17.82
CA GLU A 51 11.68 -0.13 -16.99
C GLU A 51 11.68 0.67 -15.68
N GLN A 52 11.33 1.95 -15.68
CA GLN A 52 11.23 2.73 -14.44
C GLN A 52 10.18 2.15 -13.48
N PHE A 53 9.01 1.78 -14.01
CA PHE A 53 8.00 1.13 -13.19
C PHE A 53 8.44 -0.25 -12.71
N ARG A 54 9.17 -1.03 -13.54
CA ARG A 54 9.75 -2.31 -13.13
C ARG A 54 10.67 -2.16 -11.91
N LYS A 55 11.52 -1.13 -11.87
CA LYS A 55 12.40 -0.86 -10.72
C LYS A 55 11.59 -0.72 -9.42
N HIS A 56 10.44 -0.03 -9.49
CA HIS A 56 9.54 0.09 -8.36
C HIS A 56 9.01 -1.27 -7.89
N LEU A 57 8.49 -2.10 -8.79
CA LEU A 57 8.02 -3.45 -8.43
C LEU A 57 9.15 -4.34 -7.92
N GLU A 58 10.37 -4.24 -8.49
CA GLU A 58 11.53 -4.98 -7.98
C GLU A 58 11.87 -4.55 -6.55
N TYR A 59 11.89 -3.25 -6.25
CA TYR A 59 12.12 -2.77 -4.90
C TYR A 59 11.13 -3.39 -3.89
N TRP A 60 9.86 -3.52 -4.26
CA TRP A 60 8.81 -4.10 -3.42
C TRP A 60 8.81 -5.63 -3.38
N THR A 61 9.56 -6.30 -4.24
CA THR A 61 9.60 -7.77 -4.33
C THR A 61 10.96 -8.33 -3.98
N THR A 62 11.90 -8.35 -4.93
CA THR A 62 13.20 -9.02 -4.82
C THR A 62 14.36 -8.07 -4.58
N GLY A 63 14.10 -6.77 -4.61
CA GLY A 63 15.11 -5.71 -4.51
C GLY A 63 15.60 -5.20 -5.87
N TYR A 64 16.05 -3.95 -5.88
CA TYR A 64 16.69 -3.30 -7.02
C TYR A 64 17.77 -2.33 -6.54
N GLY A 65 18.92 -2.28 -7.23
CA GLY A 65 20.01 -1.35 -6.92
C GLY A 65 20.57 -1.46 -5.50
N GLY A 66 20.52 -2.64 -4.89
CA GLY A 66 20.94 -2.86 -3.50
C GLY A 66 19.92 -2.38 -2.46
N LYS A 67 18.74 -1.91 -2.88
CA LYS A 67 17.64 -1.50 -2.01
C LYS A 67 16.48 -2.47 -2.13
N GLN A 68 15.81 -2.76 -1.01
CA GLN A 68 14.61 -3.58 -0.95
C GLN A 68 13.70 -3.07 0.16
N ILE A 69 12.39 -3.20 -0.03
CA ILE A 69 11.41 -2.94 1.01
C ILE A 69 11.66 -3.82 2.24
N THR A 70 11.46 -3.28 3.42
CA THR A 70 11.49 -4.08 4.65
C THR A 70 10.27 -4.98 4.70
N HIS A 71 10.42 -6.17 5.27
CA HIS A 71 9.30 -7.06 5.54
C HIS A 71 9.10 -7.22 7.04
N THR A 72 7.85 -7.31 7.47
CA THR A 72 7.51 -7.71 8.83
C THR A 72 7.85 -9.19 9.07
N PRO A 73 7.87 -9.69 10.31
CA PRO A 73 8.04 -11.12 10.60
C PRO A 73 7.08 -12.04 9.83
N ASP A 74 5.81 -11.64 9.67
CA ASP A 74 4.80 -12.37 8.89
C ASP A 74 4.95 -12.14 7.37
N GLY A 75 5.89 -11.27 6.99
CA GLY A 75 6.30 -11.03 5.61
C GLY A 75 5.43 -10.04 4.84
N LEU A 76 4.72 -9.15 5.52
CA LEU A 76 4.13 -7.98 4.88
C LEU A 76 5.24 -7.03 4.39
N ALA A 77 5.16 -6.58 3.15
CA ALA A 77 6.03 -5.50 2.65
C ALA A 77 5.65 -4.19 3.35
N TRP A 78 6.56 -3.67 4.19
CA TRP A 78 6.29 -2.57 5.12
C TRP A 78 7.16 -1.34 4.80
N LEU A 79 6.52 -0.25 4.40
CA LEU A 79 7.19 0.98 4.02
C LEU A 79 7.26 1.99 5.17
N PHE A 80 6.14 2.22 5.86
CA PHE A 80 6.00 3.30 6.80
C PHE A 80 4.92 3.01 7.86
N GLN A 81 5.10 3.52 9.08
CA GLN A 81 4.23 3.21 10.21
C GLN A 81 2.78 3.75 10.07
N TRP A 82 2.60 4.88 9.39
CA TRP A 82 1.29 5.47 9.17
C TRP A 82 0.66 4.92 7.89
N GLY A 83 -0.26 3.99 8.07
CA GLY A 83 -0.96 3.36 6.96
C GLY A 83 -0.08 2.37 6.20
N SER A 84 0.58 1.45 6.89
CA SER A 84 1.44 0.43 6.28
C SER A 84 0.70 -0.37 5.20
N LEU A 85 -0.55 -0.76 5.46
CA LEU A 85 -1.37 -1.46 4.48
C LEU A 85 -1.78 -0.59 3.29
N ARG A 86 -1.99 0.71 3.48
CA ARG A 86 -2.26 1.62 2.36
C ARG A 86 -1.17 1.54 1.29
N HIS A 87 0.09 1.62 1.70
CA HIS A 87 1.23 1.54 0.77
C HIS A 87 1.38 0.16 0.15
N ALA A 88 1.23 -0.90 0.94
CA ALA A 88 1.34 -2.27 0.45
C ALA A 88 0.22 -2.61 -0.54
N THR A 89 -1.03 -2.30 -0.21
CA THR A 89 -2.18 -2.63 -1.06
C THR A 89 -2.24 -1.80 -2.34
N THR A 90 -1.87 -0.52 -2.30
CA THR A 90 -1.76 0.27 -3.54
C THR A 90 -0.67 -0.26 -4.46
N THR A 91 0.47 -0.70 -3.91
CA THR A 91 1.52 -1.34 -4.73
C THR A 91 1.06 -2.71 -5.25
N ALA A 92 0.34 -3.50 -4.45
CA ALA A 92 -0.27 -4.76 -4.92
C ALA A 92 -1.26 -4.52 -6.07
N PHE A 93 -2.10 -3.49 -5.97
CA PHE A 93 -2.99 -3.08 -7.06
C PHE A 93 -2.20 -2.72 -8.34
N LEU A 94 -1.15 -1.91 -8.22
CA LEU A 94 -0.30 -1.56 -9.36
C LEU A 94 0.40 -2.79 -9.96
N ALA A 95 0.78 -3.76 -9.12
CA ALA A 95 1.37 -5.02 -9.58
C ALA A 95 0.37 -5.84 -10.41
N TYR A 96 -0.88 -5.99 -9.97
CA TYR A 96 -1.91 -6.67 -10.77
C TYR A 96 -2.17 -5.96 -12.11
N VAL A 97 -2.29 -4.62 -12.11
CA VAL A 97 -2.46 -3.86 -13.35
C VAL A 97 -1.27 -4.05 -14.30
N ALA A 98 -0.05 -4.06 -13.76
CA ALA A 98 1.14 -4.26 -14.57
C ALA A 98 1.23 -5.68 -15.16
N VAL A 99 0.83 -6.69 -14.39
CA VAL A 99 0.74 -8.08 -14.90
C VAL A 99 -0.23 -8.15 -16.06
N ASP A 100 -1.43 -7.58 -15.90
CA ASP A 100 -2.48 -7.59 -16.90
C ASP A 100 -2.11 -6.78 -18.16
N GLN A 101 -1.38 -5.67 -18.03
CA GLN A 101 -1.19 -4.72 -19.13
C GLN A 101 0.24 -4.71 -19.73
N LEU A 102 1.26 -5.11 -18.96
CA LEU A 102 2.67 -4.98 -19.39
C LEU A 102 3.44 -6.31 -19.42
N TYR A 103 3.00 -7.31 -18.66
CA TYR A 103 3.77 -8.55 -18.46
C TYR A 103 2.99 -9.83 -18.83
N GLN A 104 1.97 -9.72 -19.66
CA GLN A 104 1.18 -10.86 -20.13
C GLN A 104 2.04 -11.95 -20.80
N ASP A 105 3.06 -11.54 -21.54
CA ASP A 105 3.98 -12.43 -22.27
C ASP A 105 5.26 -12.76 -21.47
N ASP A 106 5.39 -12.29 -20.22
CA ASP A 106 6.53 -12.54 -19.35
C ASP A 106 6.07 -13.32 -18.12
N THR A 107 5.96 -14.64 -18.28
CA THR A 107 5.45 -15.54 -17.22
C THR A 107 6.19 -15.38 -15.90
N ALA A 108 7.52 -15.24 -15.92
CA ALA A 108 8.33 -15.13 -14.71
C ALA A 108 8.01 -13.86 -13.92
N LYS A 109 7.85 -12.71 -14.61
CA LYS A 109 7.45 -11.46 -13.96
C LYS A 109 5.98 -11.49 -13.52
N ALA A 110 5.10 -12.03 -14.37
CA ALA A 110 3.68 -12.18 -14.06
C ALA A 110 3.49 -13.00 -12.77
N GLU A 111 4.10 -14.17 -12.66
CA GLU A 111 4.05 -15.01 -11.46
C GLU A 111 4.62 -14.30 -10.23
N LYS A 112 5.80 -13.67 -10.35
CA LYS A 112 6.45 -12.97 -9.25
C LYS A 112 5.59 -11.84 -8.69
N TYR A 113 5.06 -10.99 -9.56
CA TYR A 113 4.29 -9.82 -9.13
C TYR A 113 2.88 -10.20 -8.65
N THR A 114 2.26 -11.21 -9.25
CA THR A 114 1.00 -11.77 -8.77
C THR A 114 1.19 -12.36 -7.37
N LYS A 115 2.22 -13.18 -7.17
CA LYS A 115 2.52 -13.77 -5.85
C LYS A 115 2.73 -12.71 -4.77
N PHE A 116 3.41 -11.61 -5.10
CA PHE A 116 3.56 -10.48 -4.18
C PHE A 116 2.20 -9.87 -3.84
N ALA A 117 1.40 -9.57 -4.85
CA ALA A 117 0.10 -8.94 -4.67
C ALA A 117 -0.87 -9.84 -3.87
N ASP A 118 -0.94 -11.13 -4.21
CA ASP A 118 -1.72 -12.13 -3.48
C ASP A 118 -1.31 -12.20 -2.00
N LYS A 119 0.01 -12.22 -1.72
CA LYS A 119 0.50 -12.25 -0.35
C LYS A 119 0.05 -11.04 0.45
N VAL A 120 0.14 -9.84 -0.12
CA VAL A 120 -0.33 -8.60 0.54
C VAL A 120 -1.83 -8.67 0.79
N MET A 121 -2.62 -9.08 -0.18
CA MET A 121 -4.08 -9.18 -0.03
C MET A 121 -4.48 -10.24 0.98
N ASN A 122 -3.88 -11.42 0.93
CA ASN A 122 -4.15 -12.50 1.87
C ASN A 122 -3.78 -12.10 3.31
N TYR A 123 -2.65 -11.39 3.49
CA TYR A 123 -2.29 -10.82 4.78
C TYR A 123 -3.39 -9.89 5.33
N CYS A 124 -3.95 -9.02 4.47
CA CYS A 124 -5.05 -8.13 4.86
C CYS A 124 -6.33 -8.91 5.25
N PHE A 125 -6.54 -10.08 4.67
CA PHE A 125 -7.72 -10.91 4.91
C PHE A 125 -7.55 -11.90 6.06
N GLY A 126 -6.41 -11.89 6.76
CA GLY A 126 -6.18 -12.68 7.95
C GLY A 126 -5.14 -13.80 7.80
N ASP A 127 -4.51 -13.96 6.63
CA ASP A 127 -3.37 -14.88 6.46
C ASP A 127 -2.10 -14.26 7.06
N ASN A 128 -2.11 -14.17 8.38
CA ASN A 128 -1.04 -13.66 9.23
C ASN A 128 -1.01 -14.45 10.54
N SER A 129 0.05 -14.33 11.33
CA SER A 129 0.25 -15.12 12.56
C SER A 129 -0.84 -14.92 13.62
N LYS A 130 -1.63 -13.84 13.49
CA LYS A 130 -2.73 -13.52 14.42
C LYS A 130 -4.10 -14.02 13.95
N ASN A 131 -4.22 -14.54 12.72
CA ASN A 131 -5.50 -14.82 12.06
C ASN A 131 -6.47 -13.63 12.12
N PHE A 132 -5.92 -12.41 12.06
CA PHE A 132 -6.64 -11.16 12.23
C PHE A 132 -6.84 -10.49 10.87
N SER A 133 -8.09 -10.28 10.46
CA SER A 133 -8.41 -9.50 9.27
C SER A 133 -8.21 -8.01 9.54
N TYR A 134 -7.53 -7.31 8.65
CA TYR A 134 -7.44 -5.84 8.66
C TYR A 134 -8.58 -5.16 7.89
N VAL A 135 -9.53 -5.96 7.40
CA VAL A 135 -10.74 -5.49 6.73
C VAL A 135 -11.92 -5.60 7.69
N VAL A 136 -12.54 -4.45 7.99
CA VAL A 136 -13.65 -4.37 8.95
C VAL A 136 -14.82 -5.25 8.51
N GLY A 137 -15.28 -6.09 9.43
CA GLY A 137 -16.40 -7.00 9.22
C GLY A 137 -16.09 -8.24 8.39
N MET A 138 -14.81 -8.54 8.16
CA MET A 138 -14.37 -9.74 7.46
C MET A 138 -13.68 -10.71 8.42
N GLY A 139 -14.11 -11.98 8.41
CA GLY A 139 -13.61 -13.00 9.34
C GLY A 139 -14.17 -12.87 10.76
N ASP A 140 -13.62 -13.63 11.67
CA ASP A 140 -14.06 -13.67 13.08
C ASP A 140 -13.41 -12.59 13.93
N GLU A 141 -12.16 -12.22 13.58
CA GLU A 141 -11.36 -11.22 14.29
C GLU A 141 -10.98 -10.08 13.31
N TYR A 142 -11.48 -8.88 13.60
CA TYR A 142 -11.25 -7.67 12.80
C TYR A 142 -11.28 -6.41 13.69
N PRO A 143 -10.79 -5.25 13.21
CA PRO A 143 -10.78 -4.00 13.98
C PRO A 143 -12.19 -3.57 14.44
N GLN A 144 -12.29 -3.10 15.68
CA GLN A 144 -13.53 -2.60 16.27
C GLN A 144 -13.53 -1.05 16.44
N ALA A 145 -12.33 -0.44 16.46
CA ALA A 145 -12.15 1.00 16.71
C ALA A 145 -11.23 1.65 15.67
N TRP A 146 -11.59 1.56 14.40
CA TRP A 146 -10.82 2.13 13.27
C TRP A 146 -10.84 3.66 13.25
N HIS A 147 -9.80 4.26 12.69
CA HIS A 147 -9.62 5.70 12.62
C HIS A 147 -10.57 6.35 11.59
N HIS A 148 -11.82 6.56 11.96
CA HIS A 148 -12.84 7.17 11.08
C HIS A 148 -13.86 7.99 11.88
N ARG A 149 -13.86 9.31 11.67
CA ARG A 149 -14.67 10.26 12.44
C ARG A 149 -16.16 9.94 12.45
N THR A 150 -16.76 9.73 11.30
CA THR A 150 -18.21 9.51 11.19
C THR A 150 -18.62 8.17 11.83
N SER A 151 -17.86 7.10 11.63
CA SER A 151 -18.19 5.79 12.19
C SER A 151 -18.05 5.73 13.71
N SER A 152 -17.21 6.59 14.30
CA SER A 152 -17.07 6.70 15.74
C SER A 152 -18.32 7.27 16.43
N GLY A 153 -19.19 7.96 15.71
CA GLY A 153 -20.39 8.62 16.26
C GLY A 153 -20.10 9.97 16.94
N ALA A 154 -18.92 10.55 16.71
CA ALA A 154 -18.53 11.83 17.31
C ALA A 154 -19.31 13.01 16.77
N TRP A 155 -19.83 13.84 17.68
CA TRP A 155 -20.52 15.09 17.35
C TRP A 155 -19.60 16.31 17.32
N ASN A 156 -18.36 16.17 17.80
CA ASN A 156 -17.44 17.28 17.94
C ASN A 156 -16.04 16.91 17.43
N ASP A 157 -15.07 17.82 17.57
CA ASP A 157 -13.71 17.67 17.10
C ASP A 157 -12.86 16.63 17.88
N LYS A 158 -13.43 15.99 18.89
CA LYS A 158 -12.77 14.97 19.71
C LYS A 158 -12.95 13.54 19.19
N TRP A 159 -13.16 13.39 17.90
CA TRP A 159 -13.39 12.11 17.24
C TRP A 159 -12.29 11.07 17.47
N SER A 160 -11.04 11.51 17.61
CA SER A 160 -9.90 10.64 17.87
C SER A 160 -9.96 9.96 19.26
N ASN A 161 -10.79 10.49 20.17
CA ASN A 161 -10.88 10.02 21.53
C ASN A 161 -12.17 9.24 21.80
N ILE A 162 -12.97 8.96 20.76
CA ILE A 162 -14.20 8.21 20.93
C ILE A 162 -13.88 6.73 21.00
N GLY A 163 -14.15 6.18 22.16
CA GLY A 163 -13.71 4.88 22.56
C GLY A 163 -12.30 4.84 23.19
N GLN A 164 -11.60 5.98 23.21
CA GLN A 164 -10.27 6.14 23.77
C GLN A 164 -10.28 7.24 24.83
N THR A 165 -10.72 6.95 26.02
CA THR A 165 -10.24 7.67 27.20
C THR A 165 -8.93 7.03 27.62
N GLU A 166 -7.91 7.83 27.96
CA GLU A 166 -6.63 7.32 28.48
C GLU A 166 -6.91 6.28 29.57
N GLY A 167 -6.43 5.05 29.38
CA GLY A 167 -6.59 3.95 30.34
C GLY A 167 -7.85 3.08 30.23
N GLU A 168 -8.74 3.33 29.27
CA GLU A 168 -9.87 2.45 28.97
C GLU A 168 -9.59 1.60 27.71
N ASP A 169 -10.11 0.38 27.67
CA ASP A 169 -10.11 -0.45 26.47
C ASP A 169 -10.86 0.26 25.33
N ALA A 170 -10.38 0.10 24.13
CA ALA A 170 -11.04 0.64 22.94
C ALA A 170 -12.49 0.15 22.87
N LYS A 171 -13.44 1.06 22.69
CA LYS A 171 -14.84 0.72 22.51
C LYS A 171 -15.16 0.55 21.03
N PRO A 172 -15.97 -0.44 20.66
CA PRO A 172 -16.42 -0.58 19.29
C PRO A 172 -17.11 0.70 18.79
N HIS A 173 -16.87 1.04 17.53
CA HIS A 173 -17.54 2.19 16.92
C HIS A 173 -19.06 2.01 16.82
N ALA A 174 -19.80 3.11 16.90
CA ALA A 174 -21.25 3.10 16.81
C ALA A 174 -21.76 2.61 15.44
N HIS A 175 -20.97 2.82 14.40
CA HIS A 175 -21.31 2.45 13.02
C HIS A 175 -20.21 1.57 12.44
N ILE A 176 -20.56 0.35 12.04
CA ILE A 176 -19.61 -0.59 11.44
C ILE A 176 -19.39 -0.21 9.98
N LEU A 177 -18.14 0.07 9.62
CA LEU A 177 -17.74 0.42 8.26
C LEU A 177 -17.26 -0.83 7.51
N TYR A 178 -18.20 -1.71 7.17
CA TYR A 178 -17.91 -2.97 6.50
C TYR A 178 -17.07 -2.77 5.22
N GLY A 179 -16.02 -3.58 5.09
CA GLY A 179 -15.12 -3.55 3.93
C GLY A 179 -14.04 -2.47 3.99
N ALA A 180 -13.98 -1.65 5.05
CA ALA A 180 -12.91 -0.68 5.20
C ALA A 180 -11.59 -1.38 5.58
N LEU A 181 -10.52 -1.04 4.86
CA LEU A 181 -9.17 -1.43 5.22
C LEU A 181 -8.59 -0.43 6.22
N VAL A 182 -8.12 -0.91 7.37
CA VAL A 182 -7.46 -0.06 8.38
C VAL A 182 -6.00 0.22 8.05
N GLY A 183 -5.37 1.12 8.81
CA GLY A 183 -3.99 1.57 8.58
C GLY A 183 -2.94 0.46 8.58
N GLY A 184 -3.15 -0.59 9.35
CA GLY A 184 -2.30 -1.78 9.39
C GLY A 184 -1.31 -1.82 10.55
N PRO A 185 -0.46 -2.84 10.59
CA PRO A 185 0.47 -3.12 11.68
C PRO A 185 1.71 -2.23 11.66
N ASP A 186 2.42 -2.25 12.76
CA ASP A 186 3.79 -1.76 12.82
C ASP A 186 4.78 -2.75 12.14
N GLN A 187 6.07 -2.42 12.19
CA GLN A 187 7.13 -3.22 11.54
C GLN A 187 7.31 -4.63 12.16
N GLN A 188 6.76 -4.87 13.34
CA GLN A 188 6.84 -6.15 14.06
C GLN A 188 5.51 -6.89 14.07
N ASP A 189 4.61 -6.61 13.11
CA ASP A 189 3.25 -7.12 13.04
C ASP A 189 2.39 -6.75 14.27
N GLY A 190 2.83 -5.75 15.04
CA GLY A 190 2.05 -5.20 16.15
C GLY A 190 0.89 -4.38 15.61
N TYR A 191 -0.32 -4.65 16.12
CA TYR A 191 -1.51 -3.85 15.82
C TYR A 191 -2.28 -3.59 17.11
N SER A 192 -2.70 -2.37 17.28
CA SER A 192 -3.55 -1.95 18.39
C SER A 192 -4.76 -1.24 17.82
N ASP A 193 -5.92 -1.71 18.19
CA ASP A 193 -7.22 -1.15 17.83
C ASP A 193 -7.57 0.07 18.71
N LYS A 194 -6.62 1.02 18.83
CA LYS A 194 -6.68 2.20 19.69
C LYS A 194 -6.70 3.48 18.87
#